data_212690d970176a1b47694b799f1a9aa0
#
_entry.id   212690d970176a1b47694b799f1a9aa0
#
_cell.length_a   1.000
_cell.length_b   1.000
_cell.length_c   1.000
_cell.angle_alpha   90.00
_cell.angle_beta   90.00
_cell.angle_gamma   90.00
#
_symmetry.space_group_name_H-M   'P 1'
#
loop_
_entity.id
_entity.type
_entity.pdbx_description
1 polymer ?
#
loop_
_entity_poly.entity_id
_entity_poly.type
_entity_poly.pdbx_seq_one_letter_code
_entity_poly.pdbx_strand_id
1 'polypeptide(L)'
;VFASKNSKFKRVDLSGSSTGFRVTKQAEIYVPEEIAECDKAVRLHFQEFPFKEYICPTSLFEILKAEVEKGRPTVNTLQTILIDMEHHLGMKNNQSIITLEKIEDNRAGYIEKQYYSFNEITVGYRDIYNANCYLAILAHELSHAYQYYKMKQNLFTDDKKIERFTDALTFYLGFGRYTKEGKTAKRTKAIGFDPENMRYQTETVTLGYMNQGDFPYVDMHVNDLREQKERTAKEKAEQVKVVEEIDKLLDALSIYY
;
A
#
# COMPACT_ATOMS: atom_id res chain seq x y z
N VAL A 1 -2.13 -24.07 24.93
CA VAL A 1 -1.43 -23.42 26.06
C VAL A 1 -0.11 -22.90 25.53
N PHE A 2 -0.04 -21.66 25.07
CA PHE A 2 1.20 -21.03 24.67
C PHE A 2 1.58 -19.97 25.70
N ALA A 3 2.72 -20.19 26.33
CA ALA A 3 3.28 -19.29 27.32
C ALA A 3 3.85 -18.04 26.62
N SER A 4 3.34 -16.88 27.00
CA SER A 4 3.87 -15.56 26.67
C SER A 4 5.25 -15.40 27.27
N LYS A 5 6.29 -15.23 26.46
CA LYS A 5 7.62 -14.79 26.91
C LYS A 5 7.61 -13.28 27.12
N ASN A 6 7.82 -12.86 28.34
CA ASN A 6 7.94 -11.48 28.82
C ASN A 6 8.95 -10.66 28.02
N SER A 7 8.49 -9.62 27.36
CA SER A 7 9.33 -8.54 26.85
C SER A 7 9.66 -7.58 28.02
N LYS A 8 10.94 -7.36 28.26
CA LYS A 8 11.44 -6.44 29.31
C LYS A 8 11.16 -5.00 28.92
N PHE A 9 10.23 -4.37 29.61
CA PHE A 9 10.05 -2.92 29.58
C PHE A 9 11.21 -2.24 30.30
N LYS A 10 11.98 -1.39 29.61
CA LYS A 10 12.81 -0.38 30.26
C LYS A 10 11.97 0.88 30.47
N ARG A 11 11.62 1.16 31.72
CA ARG A 11 11.08 2.45 32.11
C ARG A 11 12.21 3.48 32.05
N VAL A 12 12.02 4.55 31.27
CA VAL A 12 12.92 5.71 31.30
C VAL A 12 12.26 6.79 32.14
N ASP A 13 12.92 7.15 33.25
CA ASP A 13 12.51 8.19 34.18
C ASP A 13 12.75 9.57 33.56
N LEU A 14 11.72 10.40 33.45
CA LEU A 14 11.77 11.75 32.89
C LEU A 14 11.76 12.79 34.03
N SER A 15 12.80 12.83 34.85
CA SER A 15 13.03 13.96 35.77
C SER A 15 14.41 14.57 35.52
N GLY A 16 14.45 15.71 34.81
CA GLY A 16 15.68 16.44 34.61
C GLY A 16 15.44 17.69 33.77
N SER A 17 15.24 18.85 34.43
CA SER A 17 15.20 20.16 33.84
C SER A 17 16.59 20.57 33.31
N SER A 18 16.73 20.93 32.04
CA SER A 18 17.62 22.01 31.61
C SER A 18 17.41 22.33 30.12
N THR A 19 17.44 23.60 29.85
CA THR A 19 17.40 24.29 28.55
C THR A 19 18.37 23.71 27.54
N GLY A 20 17.85 23.17 26.44
CA GLY A 20 18.67 22.73 25.31
C GLY A 20 17.87 21.84 24.36
N PHE A 21 17.85 22.18 23.11
CA PHE A 21 17.35 21.48 21.94
C PHE A 21 16.61 20.16 22.22
N ARG A 22 15.27 20.18 22.16
CA ARG A 22 14.47 18.96 22.16
C ARG A 22 14.73 18.23 20.84
N VAL A 23 15.64 17.28 20.86
CA VAL A 23 15.58 16.14 19.95
C VAL A 23 14.34 15.36 20.37
N THR A 24 13.25 15.48 19.64
CA THR A 24 12.11 14.60 19.76
C THR A 24 12.62 13.19 19.46
N LYS A 25 12.88 12.39 20.50
CA LYS A 25 13.07 10.95 20.30
C LYS A 25 11.83 10.46 19.58
N GLN A 26 12.00 10.02 18.32
CA GLN A 26 10.97 9.25 17.66
C GLN A 26 10.56 8.13 18.60
N ALA A 27 9.28 8.06 18.94
CA ALA A 27 8.77 6.96 19.73
C ALA A 27 9.12 5.68 18.97
N GLU A 28 9.81 4.75 19.63
CA GLU A 28 10.09 3.44 19.05
C GLU A 28 8.74 2.78 18.75
N ILE A 29 8.42 2.68 17.45
CA ILE A 29 7.21 2.02 16.99
C ILE A 29 7.45 0.52 17.19
N TYR A 30 6.69 -0.09 18.11
CA TYR A 30 6.72 -1.55 18.27
C TYR A 30 6.07 -2.18 17.03
N VAL A 31 6.83 -3.00 16.32
CA VAL A 31 6.35 -3.76 15.16
C VAL A 31 6.48 -5.25 15.46
N PRO A 32 5.45 -6.05 15.19
CA PRO A 32 5.58 -7.50 15.23
C PRO A 32 6.72 -7.97 14.33
N GLU A 33 7.51 -8.92 14.84
CA GLU A 33 8.66 -9.49 14.12
C GLU A 33 8.29 -9.96 12.69
N GLU A 34 7.09 -10.53 12.53
CA GLU A 34 6.55 -10.99 11.25
C GLU A 34 6.40 -9.85 10.22
N ILE A 35 5.98 -8.65 10.64
CA ILE A 35 5.85 -7.49 9.74
C ILE A 35 7.22 -6.96 9.36
N ALA A 36 8.16 -6.91 10.31
CA ALA A 36 9.54 -6.53 10.03
C ALA A 36 10.22 -7.50 9.06
N GLU A 37 9.94 -8.80 9.16
CA GLU A 37 10.41 -9.82 8.23
C GLU A 37 9.84 -9.61 6.81
N CYS A 38 8.52 -9.38 6.71
CA CYS A 38 7.86 -9.09 5.43
C CYS A 38 8.41 -7.81 4.78
N ASP A 39 8.51 -6.72 5.53
CA ASP A 39 9.06 -5.45 5.07
C ASP A 39 10.51 -5.58 4.59
N LYS A 40 11.35 -6.31 5.33
CA LYS A 40 12.72 -6.62 4.92
C LYS A 40 12.77 -7.42 3.63
N ALA A 41 11.89 -8.41 3.46
CA ALA A 41 11.83 -9.22 2.25
C ALA A 41 11.41 -8.37 1.04
N VAL A 42 10.44 -7.47 1.18
CA VAL A 42 10.07 -6.51 0.11
C VAL A 42 11.29 -5.66 -0.28
N ARG A 43 11.98 -5.06 0.68
CA ARG A 43 13.14 -4.20 0.41
C ARG A 43 14.28 -4.92 -0.30
N LEU A 44 14.55 -6.18 0.03
CA LEU A 44 15.60 -6.96 -0.61
C LEU A 44 15.30 -7.29 -2.07
N HIS A 45 14.02 -7.50 -2.41
CA HIS A 45 13.62 -7.86 -3.77
C HIS A 45 13.38 -6.65 -4.68
N PHE A 46 13.09 -5.48 -4.11
CA PHE A 46 12.72 -4.28 -4.85
C PHE A 46 13.75 -3.17 -4.68
N GLN A 47 15.00 -3.41 -5.10
CA GLN A 47 16.09 -2.42 -5.01
C GLN A 47 15.82 -1.12 -5.80
N GLU A 48 14.94 -1.18 -6.80
CA GLU A 48 14.56 -0.02 -7.63
C GLU A 48 13.39 0.77 -7.07
N PHE A 49 12.80 0.33 -5.98
CA PHE A 49 11.58 0.88 -5.37
C PHE A 49 11.86 1.70 -4.12
N PRO A 50 10.91 2.47 -3.67
CA PRO A 50 9.45 2.40 -3.93
C PRO A 50 8.99 3.20 -5.15
N PHE A 51 7.82 2.82 -5.69
CA PHE A 51 7.10 3.63 -6.65
C PHE A 51 6.61 4.94 -6.03
N LYS A 52 6.34 5.93 -6.88
CA LYS A 52 5.61 7.13 -6.45
C LYS A 52 4.24 6.73 -5.91
N GLU A 53 3.65 7.57 -5.07
CA GLU A 53 2.28 7.35 -4.62
C GLU A 53 1.34 7.36 -5.82
N TYR A 54 0.51 6.34 -5.92
CA TYR A 54 -0.56 6.26 -6.91
C TYR A 54 -1.73 7.11 -6.46
N ILE A 55 -2.23 7.93 -7.37
CA ILE A 55 -3.42 8.75 -7.15
C ILE A 55 -4.44 8.35 -8.22
N CYS A 56 -5.53 7.71 -7.79
CA CYS A 56 -6.64 7.40 -8.68
C CYS A 56 -7.16 8.70 -9.32
N PRO A 57 -7.33 8.74 -10.64
CA PRO A 57 -7.89 9.91 -11.31
C PRO A 57 -9.22 10.34 -10.67
N THR A 58 -9.35 11.63 -10.35
CA THR A 58 -10.50 12.17 -9.60
C THR A 58 -11.82 11.79 -10.26
N SER A 59 -11.90 11.84 -11.59
CA SER A 59 -13.12 11.47 -12.33
C SER A 59 -13.50 10.00 -12.13
N LEU A 60 -12.53 9.09 -12.13
CA LEU A 60 -12.78 7.67 -11.90
C LEU A 60 -13.16 7.39 -10.45
N PHE A 61 -12.51 8.08 -9.51
CA PHE A 61 -12.86 7.95 -8.08
C PHE A 61 -14.29 8.42 -7.78
N GLU A 62 -14.71 9.54 -8.34
CA GLU A 62 -16.09 10.05 -8.15
C GLU A 62 -17.13 9.15 -8.82
N ILE A 63 -16.83 8.57 -9.99
CA ILE A 63 -17.70 7.56 -10.61
C ILE A 63 -17.83 6.34 -9.69
N LEU A 64 -16.70 5.79 -9.21
CA LEU A 64 -16.69 4.64 -8.30
C LEU A 64 -17.53 4.94 -7.04
N LYS A 65 -17.33 6.10 -6.44
CA LYS A 65 -18.07 6.53 -5.25
C LYS A 65 -19.58 6.60 -5.50
N ALA A 66 -19.99 7.22 -6.61
CA ALA A 66 -21.40 7.33 -6.98
C ALA A 66 -22.06 5.96 -7.27
N GLU A 67 -21.32 5.01 -7.84
CA GLU A 67 -21.81 3.64 -8.08
C GLU A 67 -21.95 2.86 -6.77
N VAL A 68 -20.98 2.98 -5.87
CA VAL A 68 -21.01 2.34 -4.55
C VAL A 68 -22.17 2.87 -3.70
N GLU A 69 -22.44 4.18 -3.75
CA GLU A 69 -23.61 4.80 -3.07
C GLU A 69 -24.94 4.28 -3.63
N LYS A 70 -25.00 3.82 -4.89
CA LYS A 70 -26.15 3.16 -5.52
C LYS A 70 -26.24 1.65 -5.23
N GLY A 71 -25.29 1.12 -4.47
CA GLY A 71 -25.27 -0.25 -3.98
C GLY A 71 -24.03 -1.08 -4.35
N ARG A 72 -23.44 -0.90 -5.54
CA ARG A 72 -22.21 -1.61 -5.93
C ARG A 72 -21.52 -0.92 -7.10
N PRO A 73 -20.19 -1.09 -7.25
CA PRO A 73 -19.47 -0.65 -8.44
C PRO A 73 -19.85 -1.48 -9.67
N THR A 74 -19.58 -0.95 -10.85
CA THR A 74 -19.63 -1.74 -12.08
C THR A 74 -18.28 -2.39 -12.37
N VAL A 75 -18.31 -3.51 -13.09
CA VAL A 75 -17.08 -4.17 -13.57
C VAL A 75 -16.26 -3.20 -14.45
N ASN A 76 -16.92 -2.41 -15.28
CA ASN A 76 -16.27 -1.44 -16.17
C ASN A 76 -15.45 -0.39 -15.39
N THR A 77 -16.03 0.17 -14.34
CA THR A 77 -15.33 1.18 -13.52
C THR A 77 -14.13 0.57 -12.81
N LEU A 78 -14.29 -0.61 -12.20
CA LEU A 78 -13.20 -1.31 -11.54
C LEU A 78 -12.10 -1.72 -12.52
N GLN A 79 -12.48 -2.21 -13.71
CA GLN A 79 -11.54 -2.58 -14.78
C GLN A 79 -10.73 -1.39 -15.26
N THR A 80 -11.39 -0.23 -15.43
CA THR A 80 -10.69 1.00 -15.87
C THR A 80 -9.67 1.46 -14.81
N ILE A 81 -10.05 1.41 -13.53
CA ILE A 81 -9.14 1.73 -12.43
C ILE A 81 -7.97 0.73 -12.38
N LEU A 82 -8.25 -0.56 -12.53
CA LEU A 82 -7.21 -1.59 -12.52
C LEU A 82 -6.19 -1.39 -13.64
N ILE A 83 -6.64 -1.08 -14.85
CA ILE A 83 -5.76 -0.77 -15.99
C ILE A 83 -4.87 0.44 -15.68
N ASP A 84 -5.41 1.48 -15.06
CA ASP A 84 -4.65 2.66 -14.65
C ASP A 84 -3.60 2.31 -13.59
N MET A 85 -3.94 1.46 -12.61
CA MET A 85 -3.01 0.93 -11.61
C MET A 85 -1.91 0.05 -12.25
N GLU A 86 -2.25 -0.78 -13.24
CA GLU A 86 -1.27 -1.58 -14.00
C GLU A 86 -0.30 -0.69 -14.78
N HIS A 87 -0.80 0.38 -15.40
CA HIS A 87 0.04 1.36 -16.09
C HIS A 87 0.99 2.06 -15.12
N HIS A 88 0.53 2.41 -13.94
CA HIS A 88 1.36 2.97 -12.87
C HIS A 88 2.54 2.02 -12.52
N LEU A 89 2.32 0.72 -12.51
CA LEU A 89 3.34 -0.30 -12.25
C LEU A 89 4.18 -0.66 -13.49
N GLY A 90 3.91 -0.09 -14.66
CA GLY A 90 4.58 -0.44 -15.90
C GLY A 90 4.24 -1.85 -16.42
N MET A 91 3.10 -2.41 -16.01
CA MET A 91 2.62 -3.74 -16.41
C MET A 91 1.87 -3.73 -17.75
N LYS A 92 2.40 -3.04 -18.75
CA LYS A 92 1.73 -2.75 -20.04
C LYS A 92 1.25 -3.96 -20.83
N ASN A 93 1.82 -5.12 -20.60
CA ASN A 93 1.53 -6.35 -21.34
C ASN A 93 0.80 -7.39 -20.49
N ASN A 94 0.50 -7.07 -19.26
CA ASN A 94 -0.19 -7.95 -18.33
C ASN A 94 -1.58 -7.39 -18.11
N GLN A 95 -2.56 -7.96 -18.76
CA GLN A 95 -3.95 -7.54 -18.60
C GLN A 95 -4.60 -8.39 -17.53
N SER A 96 -5.02 -7.76 -16.45
CA SER A 96 -5.89 -8.40 -15.47
C SER A 96 -7.34 -8.15 -15.84
N ILE A 97 -8.18 -9.16 -15.65
CA ILE A 97 -9.62 -9.09 -15.92
C ILE A 97 -10.35 -9.17 -14.58
N ILE A 98 -11.33 -8.30 -14.40
CA ILE A 98 -12.15 -8.27 -13.18
C ILE A 98 -13.43 -9.07 -13.37
N THR A 99 -13.69 -9.94 -12.39
CA THR A 99 -15.00 -10.51 -12.11
C THR A 99 -15.52 -9.93 -10.79
N LEU A 100 -16.79 -9.54 -10.76
CA LEU A 100 -17.43 -8.95 -9.59
C LEU A 100 -18.47 -9.93 -9.04
N GLU A 101 -18.27 -10.38 -7.81
CA GLU A 101 -19.13 -11.39 -7.18
C GLU A 101 -19.63 -10.93 -5.80
N LYS A 102 -20.81 -11.43 -5.42
CA LYS A 102 -21.27 -11.30 -4.04
C LYS A 102 -20.58 -12.36 -3.20
N ILE A 103 -19.61 -11.94 -2.41
CA ILE A 103 -18.87 -12.87 -1.53
C ILE A 103 -19.54 -12.89 -0.16
N GLU A 104 -19.97 -14.08 0.27
CA GLU A 104 -20.64 -14.29 1.56
C GLU A 104 -19.65 -14.69 2.67
N ASP A 105 -18.48 -15.18 2.31
CA ASP A 105 -17.40 -15.50 3.24
C ASP A 105 -16.57 -14.27 3.64
N ASN A 106 -15.49 -14.47 4.37
CA ASN A 106 -14.64 -13.38 4.87
C ASN A 106 -13.62 -12.85 3.84
N ARG A 107 -13.61 -13.37 2.60
CA ARG A 107 -12.72 -12.86 1.54
C ARG A 107 -13.27 -11.57 0.97
N ALA A 108 -12.39 -10.64 0.64
CA ALA A 108 -12.76 -9.39 -0.03
C ALA A 108 -12.50 -9.43 -1.53
N GLY A 109 -11.55 -10.23 -1.94
CA GLY A 109 -11.17 -10.52 -3.31
C GLY A 109 -10.31 -11.77 -3.34
N TYR A 110 -9.98 -12.21 -4.52
CA TYR A 110 -8.98 -13.25 -4.75
C TYR A 110 -8.54 -13.23 -6.21
N ILE A 111 -7.31 -13.70 -6.43
CA ILE A 111 -6.79 -13.90 -7.77
C ILE A 111 -6.83 -15.38 -8.09
N GLU A 112 -7.52 -15.75 -9.18
CA GLU A 112 -7.43 -17.11 -9.67
C GLU A 112 -6.13 -17.29 -10.44
N LYS A 113 -5.39 -18.34 -10.08
CA LYS A 113 -4.12 -18.70 -10.72
C LYS A 113 -4.38 -19.00 -12.19
N GLN A 114 -4.19 -18.10 -12.99
CA GLN A 114 -3.57 -17.93 -14.21
C GLN A 114 -3.62 -18.71 -15.44
N TYR A 115 -3.85 -18.12 -16.47
CA TYR A 115 -3.42 -18.57 -17.79
C TYR A 115 -2.28 -17.66 -18.27
N TYR A 116 -1.34 -18.16 -19.02
CA TYR A 116 -0.06 -17.55 -19.44
C TYR A 116 -0.12 -16.12 -19.99
N SER A 117 -1.27 -15.49 -20.09
CA SER A 117 -1.46 -14.17 -20.69
C SER A 117 -2.27 -13.15 -19.90
N PHE A 118 -3.01 -13.54 -18.86
CA PHE A 118 -3.80 -12.62 -18.03
C PHE A 118 -4.05 -13.19 -16.62
N ASN A 119 -4.35 -12.28 -15.67
CA ASN A 119 -4.77 -12.64 -14.33
C ASN A 119 -6.29 -12.43 -14.23
N GLU A 120 -6.99 -13.32 -13.62
CA GLU A 120 -8.39 -13.12 -13.26
C GLU A 120 -8.48 -12.70 -11.80
N ILE A 121 -8.97 -11.50 -11.57
CA ILE A 121 -9.14 -10.91 -10.23
C ILE A 121 -10.63 -10.90 -9.93
N THR A 122 -11.03 -11.68 -8.97
CA THR A 122 -12.40 -11.63 -8.44
C THR A 122 -12.46 -10.62 -7.31
N VAL A 123 -13.30 -9.61 -7.45
CA VAL A 123 -13.58 -8.59 -6.44
C VAL A 123 -14.92 -8.88 -5.78
N GLY A 124 -14.89 -9.02 -4.46
CA GLY A 124 -16.10 -9.19 -3.67
C GLY A 124 -16.82 -7.87 -3.46
N TYR A 125 -18.16 -7.86 -3.57
CA TYR A 125 -18.93 -6.68 -3.19
C TYR A 125 -19.79 -6.92 -1.95
N ARG A 126 -19.87 -5.91 -1.10
CA ARG A 126 -20.72 -5.86 0.09
C ARG A 126 -21.29 -4.47 0.25
N ASP A 127 -22.51 -4.37 0.75
CA ASP A 127 -23.20 -3.08 1.00
C ASP A 127 -22.46 -2.17 1.99
N ILE A 128 -21.53 -2.70 2.77
CA ILE A 128 -20.75 -1.96 3.76
C ILE A 128 -19.50 -1.31 3.15
N TYR A 129 -19.04 -1.75 1.97
CA TYR A 129 -17.82 -1.24 1.36
C TYR A 129 -18.04 0.16 0.79
N ASN A 130 -17.06 1.03 1.01
CA ASN A 130 -16.95 2.34 0.35
C ASN A 130 -15.94 2.28 -0.82
N ALA A 131 -15.78 3.37 -1.55
CA ALA A 131 -14.87 3.44 -2.70
C ALA A 131 -13.42 3.08 -2.34
N ASN A 132 -12.92 3.53 -1.18
CA ASN A 132 -11.56 3.20 -0.73
C ASN A 132 -11.37 1.72 -0.44
N CYS A 133 -12.41 1.01 0.00
CA CYS A 133 -12.36 -0.45 0.18
C CYS A 133 -12.08 -1.16 -1.15
N TYR A 134 -12.76 -0.75 -2.22
CA TYR A 134 -12.52 -1.33 -3.55
C TYR A 134 -11.12 -1.01 -4.08
N LEU A 135 -10.62 0.20 -3.87
CA LEU A 135 -9.23 0.53 -4.24
C LEU A 135 -8.22 -0.27 -3.42
N ALA A 136 -8.48 -0.51 -2.13
CA ALA A 136 -7.63 -1.36 -1.30
C ALA A 136 -7.63 -2.81 -1.77
N ILE A 137 -8.80 -3.36 -2.14
CA ILE A 137 -8.92 -4.72 -2.69
C ILE A 137 -8.13 -4.81 -4.01
N LEU A 138 -8.35 -3.89 -4.95
CA LEU A 138 -7.62 -3.87 -6.21
C LEU A 138 -6.10 -3.76 -6.00
N ALA A 139 -5.65 -2.90 -5.08
CA ALA A 139 -4.24 -2.74 -4.76
C ALA A 139 -3.64 -4.04 -4.20
N HIS A 140 -4.37 -4.75 -3.33
CA HIS A 140 -3.93 -6.01 -2.75
C HIS A 140 -3.82 -7.11 -3.82
N GLU A 141 -4.88 -7.34 -4.60
CA GLU A 141 -4.90 -8.38 -5.64
C GLU A 141 -3.89 -8.07 -6.76
N LEU A 142 -3.76 -6.81 -7.15
CA LEU A 142 -2.74 -6.42 -8.13
C LEU A 142 -1.32 -6.61 -7.58
N SER A 143 -1.10 -6.49 -6.27
CA SER A 143 0.19 -6.78 -5.66
C SER A 143 0.54 -8.26 -5.73
N HIS A 144 -0.41 -9.16 -5.60
CA HIS A 144 -0.22 -10.57 -5.90
C HIS A 144 0.15 -10.79 -7.37
N ALA A 145 -0.59 -10.17 -8.31
CA ALA A 145 -0.28 -10.26 -9.74
C ALA A 145 1.14 -9.75 -10.04
N TYR A 146 1.53 -8.64 -9.41
CA TYR A 146 2.86 -8.07 -9.54
C TYR A 146 3.96 -9.00 -9.01
N GLN A 147 3.74 -9.69 -7.88
CA GLN A 147 4.66 -10.70 -7.37
C GLN A 147 4.89 -11.81 -8.42
N TYR A 148 3.84 -12.36 -9.00
CA TYR A 148 3.96 -13.39 -10.04
C TYR A 148 4.69 -12.88 -11.27
N TYR A 149 4.41 -11.65 -11.69
CA TYR A 149 5.01 -11.04 -12.87
C TYR A 149 6.50 -10.74 -12.71
N LYS A 150 6.92 -10.17 -11.57
CA LYS A 150 8.28 -9.70 -11.34
C LYS A 150 9.14 -10.69 -10.56
N MET A 151 8.59 -11.33 -9.57
CA MET A 151 9.36 -12.17 -8.65
C MET A 151 9.41 -13.62 -9.09
N LYS A 152 8.45 -14.10 -9.87
CA LYS A 152 8.34 -15.46 -10.42
C LYS A 152 8.34 -16.59 -9.37
N GLN A 153 8.29 -16.27 -8.10
CA GLN A 153 8.26 -17.24 -7.00
C GLN A 153 7.64 -16.63 -5.74
N ASN A 154 7.00 -17.46 -4.95
CA ASN A 154 6.57 -17.07 -3.60
C ASN A 154 7.78 -17.07 -2.67
N LEU A 155 7.95 -15.97 -1.90
CA LEU A 155 9.02 -15.86 -0.92
C LEU A 155 8.74 -16.63 0.37
N PHE A 156 7.46 -16.89 0.63
CA PHE A 156 6.99 -17.59 1.82
C PHE A 156 6.13 -18.78 1.42
N THR A 157 6.08 -19.78 2.31
CA THR A 157 5.23 -20.97 2.17
C THR A 157 3.99 -20.90 3.06
N ASP A 158 3.97 -20.00 4.02
CA ASP A 158 2.85 -19.77 4.94
C ASP A 158 1.90 -18.72 4.33
N ASP A 159 0.63 -19.10 4.13
CA ASP A 159 -0.37 -18.25 3.49
C ASP A 159 -0.55 -16.90 4.22
N LYS A 160 -0.52 -16.91 5.55
CA LYS A 160 -0.65 -15.65 6.32
C LYS A 160 0.54 -14.72 6.12
N LYS A 161 1.74 -15.28 5.99
CA LYS A 161 2.94 -14.50 5.69
C LYS A 161 2.90 -13.96 4.27
N ILE A 162 2.42 -14.75 3.30
CA ILE A 162 2.21 -14.31 1.92
C ILE A 162 1.28 -13.10 1.89
N GLU A 163 0.14 -13.20 2.56
CA GLU A 163 -0.86 -12.13 2.61
C GLU A 163 -0.34 -10.86 3.31
N ARG A 164 0.38 -10.99 4.41
CA ARG A 164 1.01 -9.84 5.09
C ARG A 164 2.11 -9.21 4.26
N PHE A 165 2.89 -10.04 3.57
CA PHE A 165 3.88 -9.56 2.61
C PHE A 165 3.22 -8.77 1.48
N THR A 166 2.09 -9.25 0.97
CA THR A 166 1.31 -8.58 -0.07
C THR A 166 0.78 -7.25 0.42
N ASP A 167 0.23 -7.18 1.63
CA ASP A 167 -0.18 -5.91 2.24
C ASP A 167 1.00 -4.93 2.39
N ALA A 168 2.17 -5.37 2.85
CA ALA A 168 3.36 -4.53 2.92
C ALA A 168 3.81 -4.07 1.52
N LEU A 169 3.76 -4.96 0.54
CA LEU A 169 4.11 -4.67 -0.84
C LEU A 169 3.27 -3.55 -1.45
N THR A 170 1.96 -3.44 -1.08
CA THR A 170 1.11 -2.35 -1.57
C THR A 170 1.70 -0.97 -1.30
N PHE A 171 2.39 -0.77 -0.17
CA PHE A 171 3.04 0.50 0.16
C PHE A 171 4.22 0.80 -0.78
N TYR A 172 5.04 -0.21 -1.07
CA TYR A 172 6.17 -0.09 -1.98
C TYR A 172 5.72 0.15 -3.43
N LEU A 173 4.58 -0.41 -3.82
CA LEU A 173 3.98 -0.20 -5.13
C LEU A 173 3.23 1.14 -5.26
N GLY A 174 3.19 1.94 -4.20
CA GLY A 174 2.58 3.27 -4.19
C GLY A 174 1.10 3.29 -3.81
N PHE A 175 0.52 2.16 -3.40
CA PHE A 175 -0.90 2.04 -3.04
C PHE A 175 -1.18 2.17 -1.53
N GLY A 176 -0.17 2.45 -0.73
CA GLY A 176 -0.26 2.47 0.74
C GLY A 176 -1.37 3.38 1.29
N ARG A 177 -1.68 4.49 0.61
CA ARG A 177 -2.81 5.34 0.95
C ARG A 177 -4.13 4.57 0.95
N TYR A 178 -4.44 3.86 -0.14
CA TYR A 178 -5.70 3.11 -0.29
C TYR A 178 -5.76 1.92 0.65
N THR A 179 -4.64 1.25 0.86
CA THR A 179 -4.53 0.18 1.87
C THR A 179 -4.88 0.70 3.26
N LYS A 180 -4.44 1.90 3.63
CA LYS A 180 -4.79 2.55 4.92
C LYS A 180 -6.26 2.99 4.97
N GLU A 181 -6.72 3.76 3.98
CA GLU A 181 -8.06 4.35 3.95
C GLU A 181 -9.16 3.31 3.74
N GLY A 182 -8.87 2.25 2.97
CA GLY A 182 -9.81 1.15 2.70
C GLY A 182 -9.80 0.03 3.74
N LYS A 183 -8.87 0.06 4.72
CA LYS A 183 -8.67 -1.02 5.71
C LYS A 183 -9.93 -1.37 6.49
N THR A 184 -10.76 -0.39 6.79
CA THR A 184 -11.93 -0.60 7.66
C THR A 184 -13.16 0.06 7.06
N ALA A 185 -14.19 -0.75 6.83
CA ALA A 185 -15.52 -0.27 6.52
C ALA A 185 -16.42 -0.34 7.76
N LYS A 186 -17.21 0.69 7.99
CA LYS A 186 -18.16 0.76 9.11
C LYS A 186 -19.53 1.17 8.60
N ARG A 187 -20.56 0.49 9.08
CA ARG A 187 -21.96 0.82 8.81
C ARG A 187 -22.73 0.83 10.12
N THR A 188 -23.36 1.94 10.42
CA THR A 188 -24.24 2.06 11.59
C THR A 188 -25.68 2.04 11.12
N LYS A 189 -26.47 1.11 11.63
CA LYS A 189 -27.92 1.00 11.38
C LYS A 189 -28.67 1.32 12.66
N ALA A 190 -29.72 2.11 12.56
CA ALA A 190 -30.68 2.27 13.64
C ALA A 190 -31.50 0.97 13.79
N ILE A 191 -31.63 0.47 15.01
CA ILE A 191 -32.44 -0.70 15.33
C ILE A 191 -33.54 -0.24 16.30
N GLY A 192 -34.80 -0.26 15.86
CA GLY A 192 -35.96 0.05 16.67
C GLY A 192 -36.81 1.17 16.07
N PHE A 193 -38.09 1.09 16.32
CA PHE A 193 -39.09 2.06 15.84
C PHE A 193 -39.46 3.11 16.90
N ASP A 194 -38.83 3.07 18.08
CA ASP A 194 -39.15 4.03 19.16
C ASP A 194 -38.19 5.22 19.09
N PRO A 195 -38.67 6.42 18.75
CA PRO A 195 -37.84 7.64 18.66
C PRO A 195 -37.13 8.01 19.96
N GLU A 196 -37.66 7.58 21.10
CA GLU A 196 -37.09 7.90 22.44
C GLU A 196 -36.02 6.84 22.88
N ASN A 197 -36.01 5.66 22.23
CA ASN A 197 -35.12 4.55 22.56
C ASN A 197 -34.40 3.99 21.33
N MET A 198 -33.94 4.81 20.41
CA MET A 198 -33.20 4.37 19.23
C MET A 198 -31.90 3.68 19.63
N ARG A 199 -31.80 2.41 19.30
CA ARG A 199 -30.56 1.63 19.42
C ARG A 199 -29.82 1.63 18.07
N TYR A 200 -28.50 1.71 18.14
CA TYR A 200 -27.67 1.67 16.96
C TYR A 200 -26.81 0.40 16.97
N GLN A 201 -26.80 -0.31 15.85
CA GLN A 201 -25.87 -1.42 15.64
C GLN A 201 -24.82 -0.98 14.65
N THR A 202 -23.55 -1.10 15.04
CA THR A 202 -22.42 -0.83 14.15
C THR A 202 -21.84 -2.14 13.70
N GLU A 203 -21.86 -2.38 12.39
CA GLU A 203 -21.13 -3.42 11.73
C GLU A 203 -19.77 -2.86 11.31
N THR A 204 -18.71 -3.65 11.49
CA THR A 204 -17.35 -3.28 11.08
C THR A 204 -16.74 -4.45 10.33
N VAL A 205 -16.19 -4.17 9.16
CA VAL A 205 -15.42 -5.12 8.37
C VAL A 205 -14.01 -4.60 8.21
N THR A 206 -13.02 -5.46 8.42
CA THR A 206 -11.61 -5.14 8.27
C THR A 206 -11.05 -5.91 7.07
N LEU A 207 -10.37 -5.21 6.17
CA LEU A 207 -9.73 -5.76 4.97
C LEU A 207 -8.22 -5.94 5.20
N GLY A 208 -7.64 -6.92 4.47
CA GLY A 208 -6.21 -7.23 4.51
C GLY A 208 -5.74 -7.84 5.84
N TYR A 209 -4.46 -8.14 5.92
CA TYR A 209 -3.84 -8.98 6.96
C TYR A 209 -2.91 -8.21 7.91
N MET A 210 -2.42 -7.03 7.52
CA MET A 210 -1.69 -6.14 8.40
C MET A 210 -2.65 -5.43 9.35
N ASN A 211 -2.23 -5.18 10.59
CA ASN A 211 -3.01 -4.36 11.52
C ASN A 211 -2.79 -2.86 11.23
N GLN A 212 -3.74 -2.02 11.63
CA GLN A 212 -3.60 -0.56 11.46
C GLN A 212 -2.36 0.00 12.17
N GLY A 213 -1.95 -0.61 13.29
CA GLY A 213 -0.75 -0.22 14.02
C GLY A 213 0.56 -0.51 13.30
N ASP A 214 0.55 -1.41 12.30
CA ASP A 214 1.73 -1.80 11.53
C ASP A 214 2.02 -0.81 10.37
N PHE A 215 0.99 -0.09 9.90
CA PHE A 215 1.10 0.83 8.77
C PHE A 215 2.16 1.92 8.93
N PRO A 216 2.25 2.63 10.10
CA PRO A 216 3.26 3.67 10.27
C PRO A 216 4.69 3.17 10.08
N TYR A 217 4.96 1.92 10.46
CA TYR A 217 6.29 1.32 10.31
C TYR A 217 6.66 1.15 8.84
N VAL A 218 5.79 0.51 8.05
CA VAL A 218 6.06 0.29 6.61
C VAL A 218 6.09 1.62 5.86
N ASP A 219 5.17 2.53 6.18
CA ASP A 219 5.07 3.86 5.57
C ASP A 219 6.34 4.70 5.81
N MET A 220 6.90 4.65 7.02
CA MET A 220 8.17 5.30 7.35
C MET A 220 9.31 4.78 6.48
N HIS A 221 9.46 3.47 6.37
CA HIS A 221 10.52 2.87 5.56
C HIS A 221 10.37 3.18 4.06
N VAL A 222 9.14 3.17 3.55
CA VAL A 222 8.87 3.54 2.16
C VAL A 222 9.24 5.00 1.90
N ASN A 223 8.90 5.91 2.82
CA ASN A 223 9.21 7.33 2.68
C ASN A 223 10.72 7.58 2.78
N ASP A 224 11.42 6.93 3.71
CA ASP A 224 12.88 7.02 3.81
C ASP A 224 13.58 6.61 2.50
N LEU A 225 13.11 5.52 1.87
CA LEU A 225 13.65 5.06 0.59
C LEU A 225 13.33 6.03 -0.56
N ARG A 226 12.13 6.62 -0.59
CA ARG A 226 11.76 7.66 -1.56
C ARG A 226 12.66 8.88 -1.45
N GLU A 227 12.85 9.38 -0.24
CA GLU A 227 13.74 10.52 0.02
C GLU A 227 15.19 10.22 -0.35
N GLN A 228 15.68 9.01 -0.05
CA GLN A 228 17.02 8.58 -0.43
C GLN A 228 17.18 8.55 -1.96
N LYS A 229 16.19 8.01 -2.68
CA LYS A 229 16.18 7.97 -4.14
C LYS A 229 16.20 9.38 -4.74
N GLU A 230 15.40 10.29 -4.20
CA GLU A 230 15.36 11.69 -4.67
C GLU A 230 16.69 12.41 -4.42
N ARG A 231 17.31 12.20 -3.25
CA ARG A 231 18.65 12.76 -2.96
C ARG A 231 19.68 12.25 -3.96
N THR A 232 19.74 10.94 -4.17
CA THR A 232 20.69 10.34 -5.12
C THR A 232 20.45 10.84 -6.56
N ALA A 233 19.20 11.05 -6.96
CA ALA A 233 18.88 11.59 -8.28
C ALA A 233 19.33 13.04 -8.44
N LYS A 234 19.16 13.88 -7.40
CA LYS A 234 19.65 15.28 -7.39
C LYS A 234 21.17 15.33 -7.46
N GLU A 235 21.86 14.55 -6.65
CA GLU A 235 23.33 14.48 -6.66
C GLU A 235 23.87 14.07 -8.04
N LYS A 236 23.26 13.07 -8.69
CA LYS A 236 23.64 12.67 -10.05
C LYS A 236 23.40 13.78 -11.06
N ALA A 237 22.27 14.49 -10.98
CA ALA A 237 21.97 15.60 -11.86
C ALA A 237 22.94 16.77 -11.71
N GLU A 238 23.39 17.06 -10.48
CA GLU A 238 24.42 18.06 -10.22
C GLU A 238 25.77 17.64 -10.80
N GLN A 239 26.17 16.37 -10.62
CA GLN A 239 27.41 15.84 -11.21
C GLN A 239 27.41 15.96 -12.74
N VAL A 240 26.30 15.65 -13.40
CA VAL A 240 26.18 15.81 -14.86
C VAL A 240 26.40 17.26 -15.28
N LYS A 241 25.80 18.22 -14.58
CA LYS A 241 26.00 19.66 -14.87
C LYS A 241 27.46 20.08 -14.74
N VAL A 242 28.14 19.62 -13.69
CA VAL A 242 29.56 19.92 -13.49
C VAL A 242 30.42 19.36 -14.64
N VAL A 243 30.13 18.14 -15.08
CA VAL A 243 30.83 17.54 -16.23
C VAL A 243 30.59 18.36 -17.50
N GLU A 244 29.33 18.74 -17.79
CA GLU A 244 29.00 19.57 -18.95
C GLU A 244 29.69 20.96 -18.91
N GLU A 245 29.87 21.56 -17.72
CA GLU A 245 30.61 22.80 -17.57
C GLU A 245 32.11 22.63 -17.82
N ILE A 246 32.68 21.52 -17.31
CA ILE A 246 34.10 21.18 -17.58
C ILE A 246 34.34 20.99 -19.08
N ASP A 247 33.46 20.22 -19.74
CA ASP A 247 33.57 19.98 -21.20
C ASP A 247 33.53 21.30 -21.99
N LYS A 248 32.61 22.21 -21.65
CA LYS A 248 32.54 23.54 -22.28
C LYS A 248 33.82 24.36 -22.05
N LEU A 249 34.44 24.28 -20.87
CA LEU A 249 35.70 24.98 -20.59
C LEU A 249 36.85 24.35 -21.38
N LEU A 250 36.92 23.06 -21.52
CA LEU A 250 37.91 22.34 -22.31
C LEU A 250 37.79 22.67 -23.82
N ASP A 251 36.56 22.71 -24.34
CA ASP A 251 36.32 23.14 -25.71
C ASP A 251 36.75 24.58 -25.97
N ALA A 252 36.45 25.49 -25.02
CA ALA A 252 36.90 26.90 -25.11
C ALA A 252 38.42 27.04 -25.09
N LEU A 253 39.11 26.20 -24.32
CA LEU A 253 40.57 26.19 -24.26
C LEU A 253 41.21 25.59 -25.51
N SER A 254 40.57 24.61 -26.15
CA SER A 254 41.06 23.97 -27.39
C SER A 254 41.06 24.92 -28.61
N ILE A 255 40.28 26.01 -28.56
CA ILE A 255 40.26 27.05 -29.61
C ILE A 255 41.47 27.93 -29.58
N TYR A 256 42.26 27.93 -28.50
CA TYR A 256 43.45 28.78 -28.32
C TYR A 256 44.76 28.05 -28.59
N TYR A 257 44.71 26.78 -28.97
CA TYR A 257 45.87 25.99 -29.40
C TYR A 257 45.69 25.49 -30.85
#